data_d8cd45c408e0ec25ace7d2e47f0d9feb
#
_entry.id   d8cd45c408e0ec25ace7d2e47f0d9feb
#
_cell.length_a   1.000
_cell.length_b   1.000
_cell.length_c   1.000
_cell.angle_alpha   90.00
_cell.angle_beta   90.00
_cell.angle_gamma   90.00
#
_symmetry.space_group_name_H-M   'P 1'
#
loop_
_entity.id
_entity.type
_entity.pdbx_description
1 polymer ?
#
loop_
_entity_poly.entity_id
_entity_poly.type
_entity_poly.pdbx_seq_one_letter_code
_entity_poly.pdbx_strand_id
1 'polypeptide(L)'
;AGKHFVQDALNQNQYFGPAPVPLDVYCKQVRDQAIGNERVAPEDIEAAFSDIVVPDEFTRQLGPAVNSGMSILIYGPAGNGKTTVAEKVAHIFEAAVYIPHAIEVNGSIIKIFDSAVHKSLEVNKPVEERRKLFREMVDKRFVPCKRPVIITGGELNMEMLDLKFNEVSKYYEAPLHIKALNGTFIIDDFGRQQVSPEQLLNRWIVPLQSRIDFLKLHSGKTFELPF
;
A
#
# COMPACT_ATOMS: atom_id res chain seq x y z
N ALA A 1 -4.09 -30.67 27.79
CA ALA A 1 -2.97 -30.12 27.03
C ALA A 1 -3.41 -29.10 25.96
N GLY A 2 -4.39 -29.41 25.08
CA GLY A 2 -4.76 -28.51 24.00
C GLY A 2 -5.38 -27.16 24.43
N LYS A 3 -6.23 -27.15 25.48
CA LYS A 3 -6.85 -25.92 25.97
C LYS A 3 -5.83 -24.91 26.55
N HIS A 4 -4.81 -25.38 27.27
CA HIS A 4 -3.75 -24.52 27.79
C HIS A 4 -2.92 -23.91 26.66
N PHE A 5 -2.56 -24.70 25.65
CA PHE A 5 -1.82 -24.20 24.50
C PHE A 5 -2.58 -23.10 23.75
N VAL A 6 -3.88 -23.28 23.53
CA VAL A 6 -4.74 -22.25 22.91
C VAL A 6 -4.82 -21.00 23.78
N GLN A 7 -4.96 -21.16 25.11
CA GLN A 7 -5.02 -20.04 26.05
C GLN A 7 -3.69 -19.25 26.03
N ASP A 8 -2.56 -19.95 26.03
CA ASP A 8 -1.24 -19.34 25.97
C ASP A 8 -1.02 -18.60 24.65
N ALA A 9 -1.45 -19.17 23.52
CA ALA A 9 -1.39 -18.53 22.21
C ALA A 9 -2.27 -17.26 22.15
N LEU A 10 -3.50 -17.30 22.70
CA LEU A 10 -4.39 -16.14 22.78
C LEU A 10 -3.86 -15.04 23.71
N ASN A 11 -3.08 -15.42 24.74
CA ASN A 11 -2.42 -14.45 25.62
C ASN A 11 -1.25 -13.73 24.93
N GLN A 12 -0.62 -14.38 23.93
CA GLN A 12 0.47 -13.78 23.15
C GLN A 12 -0.04 -12.81 22.10
N ASN A 13 -1.08 -13.17 21.36
CA ASN A 13 -1.78 -12.29 20.43
C ASN A 13 -3.21 -12.79 20.17
N GLN A 14 -4.10 -11.87 19.84
CA GLN A 14 -5.51 -12.15 19.51
C GLN A 14 -5.77 -12.01 18.00
N TYR A 15 -4.74 -12.16 17.17
CA TYR A 15 -4.92 -12.17 15.73
C TYR A 15 -5.77 -13.38 15.32
N PHE A 16 -6.85 -13.11 14.61
CA PHE A 16 -7.72 -14.12 14.04
C PHE A 16 -7.79 -13.93 12.52
N GLY A 17 -7.32 -14.93 11.79
CA GLY A 17 -7.27 -14.89 10.33
C GLY A 17 -6.35 -15.97 9.75
N PRO A 18 -6.10 -15.94 8.44
CA PRO A 18 -5.11 -16.80 7.79
C PRO A 18 -3.74 -16.65 8.43
N ALA A 19 -2.94 -17.71 8.40
CA ALA A 19 -1.60 -17.70 8.98
C ALA A 19 -0.78 -16.52 8.43
N PRO A 20 -0.05 -15.76 9.28
CA PRO A 20 0.79 -14.68 8.82
C PRO A 20 1.86 -15.16 7.84
N VAL A 21 2.19 -14.32 6.88
CA VAL A 21 3.24 -14.59 5.89
C VAL A 21 4.58 -14.18 6.48
N PRO A 22 5.65 -15.00 6.37
CA PRO A 22 6.99 -14.59 6.78
C PRO A 22 7.47 -13.33 6.05
N LEU A 23 8.27 -12.50 6.72
CA LEU A 23 8.75 -11.22 6.20
C LEU A 23 9.47 -11.34 4.85
N ASP A 24 10.33 -12.33 4.68
CA ASP A 24 11.09 -12.57 3.45
C ASP A 24 10.18 -12.90 2.26
N VAL A 25 9.14 -13.73 2.48
CA VAL A 25 8.12 -14.06 1.48
C VAL A 25 7.33 -12.81 1.09
N TYR A 26 6.95 -11.98 2.06
CA TYR A 26 6.27 -10.70 1.80
C TYR A 26 7.17 -9.75 1.01
N CYS A 27 8.42 -9.57 1.42
CA CYS A 27 9.38 -8.71 0.71
C CYS A 27 9.60 -9.15 -0.74
N LYS A 28 9.66 -10.47 -0.99
CA LYS A 28 9.74 -11.01 -2.34
C LYS A 28 8.49 -10.67 -3.14
N GLN A 29 7.31 -10.90 -2.58
CA GLN A 29 6.02 -10.59 -3.23
C GLN A 29 5.93 -9.09 -3.60
N VAL A 30 6.32 -8.19 -2.70
CA VAL A 30 6.32 -6.74 -2.97
C VAL A 30 7.21 -6.39 -4.16
N ARG A 31 8.40 -6.98 -4.28
CA ARG A 31 9.32 -6.74 -5.41
C ARG A 31 8.79 -7.33 -6.71
N ASP A 32 8.22 -8.53 -6.68
CA ASP A 32 7.71 -9.23 -7.86
C ASP A 32 6.54 -8.49 -8.52
N GLN A 33 5.73 -7.76 -7.74
CA GLN A 33 4.57 -7.01 -8.21
C GLN A 33 4.75 -5.48 -8.19
N ALA A 34 6.00 -5.00 -8.12
CA ALA A 34 6.29 -3.58 -8.11
C ALA A 34 5.75 -2.86 -9.36
N ILE A 35 5.28 -1.62 -9.18
CA ILE A 35 4.76 -0.77 -10.28
C ILE A 35 5.80 -0.63 -11.40
N GLY A 36 7.08 -0.53 -11.08
CA GLY A 36 8.16 -0.45 -12.07
C GLY A 36 8.28 -1.65 -13.01
N ASN A 37 7.62 -2.77 -12.72
CA ASN A 37 7.55 -3.94 -13.60
C ASN A 37 6.42 -3.85 -14.63
N GLU A 38 5.52 -2.87 -14.50
CA GLU A 38 4.40 -2.62 -15.39
C GLU A 38 4.72 -1.43 -16.29
N ARG A 39 4.58 -1.60 -17.60
CA ARG A 39 4.76 -0.51 -18.56
C ARG A 39 3.41 0.05 -18.98
N VAL A 40 3.29 1.36 -18.88
CA VAL A 40 2.12 2.14 -19.30
C VAL A 40 2.37 2.65 -20.72
N ALA A 41 1.50 2.29 -21.66
CA ALA A 41 1.58 2.80 -23.02
C ALA A 41 0.96 4.22 -23.14
N PRO A 42 1.33 5.01 -24.14
CA PRO A 42 0.70 6.33 -24.37
C PRO A 42 -0.83 6.25 -24.44
N GLU A 43 -1.37 5.21 -25.03
CA GLU A 43 -2.80 4.96 -25.21
C GLU A 43 -3.52 4.77 -23.85
N ASP A 44 -2.86 4.14 -22.88
CA ASP A 44 -3.40 3.94 -21.53
C ASP A 44 -3.55 5.29 -20.81
N ILE A 45 -2.59 6.21 -21.03
CA ILE A 45 -2.64 7.56 -20.47
C ILE A 45 -3.76 8.35 -21.14
N GLU A 46 -3.86 8.32 -22.47
CA GLU A 46 -4.93 9.00 -23.20
C GLU A 46 -6.31 8.50 -22.75
N ALA A 47 -6.47 7.18 -22.59
CA ALA A 47 -7.70 6.58 -22.09
C ALA A 47 -8.02 7.03 -20.65
N ALA A 48 -7.04 7.06 -19.74
CA ALA A 48 -7.23 7.49 -18.35
C ALA A 48 -7.65 8.96 -18.23
N PHE A 49 -7.25 9.82 -19.19
CA PHE A 49 -7.53 11.25 -19.20
C PHE A 49 -8.64 11.65 -20.17
N SER A 50 -9.31 10.69 -20.84
CA SER A 50 -10.31 10.94 -21.89
C SER A 50 -11.52 11.76 -21.46
N ASP A 51 -11.86 11.79 -20.18
CA ASP A 51 -13.02 12.49 -19.59
C ASP A 51 -12.68 13.88 -19.05
N ILE A 52 -11.42 14.31 -19.12
CA ILE A 52 -10.96 15.65 -18.71
C ILE A 52 -10.12 16.30 -19.80
N VAL A 53 -10.16 17.64 -19.84
CA VAL A 53 -9.34 18.39 -20.80
C VAL A 53 -8.00 18.71 -20.15
N VAL A 54 -6.95 18.14 -20.71
CA VAL A 54 -5.56 18.41 -20.32
C VAL A 54 -4.75 18.83 -21.55
N PRO A 55 -3.72 19.70 -21.42
CA PRO A 55 -2.86 20.04 -22.54
C PRO A 55 -2.08 18.80 -23.05
N ASP A 56 -1.90 18.67 -24.36
CA ASP A 56 -1.13 17.57 -24.98
C ASP A 56 0.31 17.48 -24.46
N GLU A 57 0.91 18.62 -24.13
CA GLU A 57 2.24 18.68 -23.55
C GLU A 57 2.29 17.99 -22.17
N PHE A 58 1.22 18.12 -21.38
CA PHE A 58 1.11 17.49 -20.06
C PHE A 58 1.06 15.96 -20.20
N THR A 59 0.24 15.41 -21.09
CA THR A 59 0.13 13.96 -21.32
C THR A 59 1.45 13.37 -21.84
N ARG A 60 2.15 14.11 -22.71
CA ARG A 60 3.48 13.68 -23.19
C ARG A 60 4.56 13.64 -22.10
N GLN A 61 4.52 14.57 -21.13
CA GLN A 61 5.46 14.56 -20.00
C GLN A 61 5.09 13.51 -18.95
N LEU A 62 3.80 13.20 -18.81
CA LEU A 62 3.30 12.27 -17.81
C LEU A 62 3.76 10.83 -18.08
N GLY A 63 3.80 10.39 -19.33
CA GLY A 63 4.19 9.03 -19.70
C GLY A 63 5.57 8.61 -19.15
N PRO A 64 6.64 9.34 -19.45
CA PRO A 64 7.95 9.07 -18.86
C PRO A 64 7.97 9.15 -17.33
N ALA A 65 7.26 10.11 -16.73
CA ALA A 65 7.17 10.26 -15.28
C ALA A 65 6.54 9.04 -14.61
N VAL A 66 5.41 8.57 -15.13
CA VAL A 66 4.69 7.37 -14.63
C VAL A 66 5.56 6.12 -14.80
N ASN A 67 6.17 5.93 -15.98
CA ASN A 67 7.02 4.78 -16.26
C ASN A 67 8.35 4.78 -15.51
N SER A 68 8.76 5.92 -14.94
CA SER A 68 9.98 5.98 -14.11
C SER A 68 9.84 5.22 -12.79
N GLY A 69 8.60 4.95 -12.33
CA GLY A 69 8.32 4.38 -11.01
C GLY A 69 8.83 5.23 -9.85
N MET A 70 9.09 6.53 -10.10
CA MET A 70 9.55 7.48 -9.08
C MET A 70 8.42 8.33 -8.54
N SER A 71 8.68 9.02 -7.44
CA SER A 71 7.73 9.98 -6.87
C SER A 71 7.47 11.12 -7.84
N ILE A 72 6.21 11.53 -7.98
CA ILE A 72 5.79 12.62 -8.85
C ILE A 72 5.30 13.76 -7.97
N LEU A 73 5.83 14.97 -8.19
CA LEU A 73 5.33 16.19 -7.58
C LEU A 73 4.48 16.96 -8.59
N ILE A 74 3.20 17.12 -8.28
CA ILE A 74 2.25 17.92 -9.08
C ILE A 74 2.03 19.25 -8.36
N TYR A 75 2.39 20.36 -9.02
CA TYR A 75 2.24 21.71 -8.43
C TYR A 75 1.56 22.66 -9.39
N GLY A 76 1.00 23.73 -8.85
CA GLY A 76 0.28 24.77 -9.60
C GLY A 76 -0.78 25.47 -8.77
N PRO A 77 -1.48 26.49 -9.32
CA PRO A 77 -2.52 27.23 -8.62
C PRO A 77 -3.67 26.34 -8.13
N ALA A 78 -4.38 26.78 -7.09
CA ALA A 78 -5.56 26.08 -6.59
C ALA A 78 -6.66 26.01 -7.67
N GLY A 79 -7.46 24.96 -7.66
CA GLY A 79 -8.58 24.77 -8.58
C GLY A 79 -8.20 24.20 -9.97
N ASN A 80 -6.95 23.88 -10.25
CA ASN A 80 -6.51 23.35 -11.55
C ASN A 80 -6.52 21.81 -11.63
N GLY A 81 -7.31 21.13 -10.82
CA GLY A 81 -7.52 19.68 -10.92
C GLY A 81 -6.32 18.80 -10.55
N LYS A 82 -5.35 19.30 -9.75
CA LYS A 82 -4.16 18.51 -9.35
C LYS A 82 -4.50 17.18 -8.69
N THR A 83 -5.44 17.19 -7.76
CA THR A 83 -5.93 15.99 -7.07
C THR A 83 -6.53 15.00 -8.06
N THR A 84 -7.39 15.47 -8.97
CA THR A 84 -7.99 14.66 -10.04
C THR A 84 -6.93 14.03 -10.94
N VAL A 85 -5.90 14.79 -11.30
CA VAL A 85 -4.75 14.27 -12.07
C VAL A 85 -4.02 13.19 -11.30
N ALA A 86 -3.71 13.39 -10.02
CA ALA A 86 -3.03 12.42 -9.18
C ALA A 86 -3.85 11.12 -9.04
N GLU A 87 -5.16 11.23 -8.85
CA GLU A 87 -6.08 10.09 -8.79
C GLU A 87 -6.11 9.31 -10.11
N LYS A 88 -6.18 10.01 -11.24
CA LYS A 88 -6.15 9.36 -12.56
C LYS A 88 -4.85 8.63 -12.82
N VAL A 89 -3.71 9.23 -12.49
CA VAL A 89 -2.40 8.58 -12.57
C VAL A 89 -2.38 7.30 -11.74
N ALA A 90 -2.90 7.34 -10.53
CA ALA A 90 -2.95 6.18 -9.65
C ALA A 90 -3.81 5.03 -10.20
N HIS A 91 -4.79 5.33 -11.05
CA HIS A 91 -5.69 4.34 -11.63
C HIS A 91 -5.26 3.84 -13.02
N ILE A 92 -4.14 4.32 -13.58
CA ILE A 92 -3.59 3.82 -14.85
C ILE A 92 -3.14 2.34 -14.71
N PHE A 93 -2.61 1.99 -13.55
CA PHE A 93 -2.09 0.64 -13.28
C PHE A 93 -3.22 -0.33 -12.94
N GLU A 94 -3.46 -1.30 -13.83
CA GLU A 94 -4.59 -2.22 -13.71
C GLU A 94 -4.23 -3.61 -13.21
N ALA A 95 -2.94 -3.97 -13.21
CA ALA A 95 -2.50 -5.30 -12.79
C ALA A 95 -2.93 -5.59 -11.34
N ALA A 96 -3.43 -6.81 -11.12
CA ALA A 96 -3.79 -7.27 -9.79
C ALA A 96 -2.55 -7.41 -8.90
N VAL A 97 -2.70 -7.07 -7.62
CA VAL A 97 -1.67 -7.28 -6.60
C VAL A 97 -2.20 -8.22 -5.52
N TYR A 98 -1.29 -9.00 -4.93
CA TYR A 98 -1.60 -9.95 -3.88
C TYR A 98 -1.13 -9.38 -2.55
N ILE A 99 -2.07 -9.09 -1.66
CA ILE A 99 -1.83 -8.45 -0.36
C ILE A 99 -2.05 -9.48 0.74
N PRO A 100 -1.06 -9.77 1.61
CA PRO A 100 -1.25 -10.72 2.68
C PRO A 100 -2.19 -10.17 3.75
N HIS A 101 -2.96 -11.05 4.39
CA HIS A 101 -3.78 -10.65 5.54
C HIS A 101 -2.91 -10.07 6.66
N ALA A 102 -1.80 -10.73 6.97
CA ALA A 102 -0.84 -10.30 7.95
C ALA A 102 0.55 -10.86 7.63
N ILE A 103 1.58 -10.24 8.18
CA ILE A 103 2.95 -10.75 8.14
C ILE A 103 3.45 -11.05 9.55
N GLU A 104 4.43 -11.97 9.64
CA GLU A 104 5.14 -12.26 10.89
C GLU A 104 6.55 -11.66 10.82
N VAL A 105 6.92 -10.92 11.87
CA VAL A 105 8.23 -10.28 12.01
C VAL A 105 8.71 -10.46 13.44
N ASN A 106 9.77 -11.23 13.64
CA ASN A 106 10.38 -11.46 14.96
C ASN A 106 9.39 -11.91 16.06
N GLY A 107 8.43 -12.77 15.73
CA GLY A 107 7.40 -13.25 16.64
C GLY A 107 6.21 -12.30 16.81
N SER A 108 6.22 -11.15 16.13
CA SER A 108 5.11 -10.18 16.15
C SER A 108 4.29 -10.27 14.88
N ILE A 109 2.97 -10.12 14.99
CA ILE A 109 2.05 -10.10 13.87
C ILE A 109 1.75 -8.66 13.48
N ILE A 110 1.87 -8.35 12.19
CA ILE A 110 1.52 -7.06 11.60
C ILE A 110 0.43 -7.29 10.57
N LYS A 111 -0.73 -6.73 10.80
CA LYS A 111 -1.86 -6.79 9.88
C LYS A 111 -1.63 -5.81 8.72
N ILE A 112 -1.68 -6.34 7.49
CA ILE A 112 -1.47 -5.57 6.26
C ILE A 112 -2.80 -5.31 5.56
N PHE A 113 -3.56 -6.40 5.25
CA PHE A 113 -4.83 -6.26 4.55
C PHE A 113 -5.85 -5.49 5.39
N ASP A 114 -6.44 -4.47 4.77
CA ASP A 114 -7.47 -3.62 5.34
C ASP A 114 -8.55 -3.39 4.27
N SER A 115 -9.76 -3.90 4.51
CA SER A 115 -10.87 -3.78 3.56
C SER A 115 -11.35 -2.33 3.33
N ALA A 116 -10.96 -1.39 4.18
CA ALA A 116 -11.27 0.03 3.99
C ALA A 116 -10.46 0.65 2.84
N VAL A 117 -9.24 0.16 2.61
CA VAL A 117 -8.32 0.69 1.59
C VAL A 117 -8.05 -0.31 0.46
N HIS A 118 -8.07 -1.62 0.73
CA HIS A 118 -7.78 -2.66 -0.25
C HIS A 118 -9.07 -3.19 -0.89
N LYS A 119 -9.24 -2.92 -2.18
CA LYS A 119 -10.40 -3.38 -2.96
C LYS A 119 -10.13 -4.80 -3.51
N SER A 120 -10.64 -5.82 -2.80
CA SER A 120 -10.51 -7.21 -3.25
C SER A 120 -11.24 -7.43 -4.58
N LEU A 121 -10.59 -8.15 -5.50
CA LEU A 121 -11.15 -8.57 -6.77
C LEU A 121 -12.19 -9.70 -6.62
N GLU A 122 -12.26 -10.34 -5.45
CA GLU A 122 -13.16 -11.45 -5.18
C GLU A 122 -14.59 -10.98 -4.88
N VAL A 123 -14.75 -9.79 -4.31
CA VAL A 123 -16.05 -9.31 -3.79
C VAL A 123 -17.08 -9.13 -4.91
N ASN A 124 -16.65 -8.78 -6.13
CA ASN A 124 -17.55 -8.48 -7.24
C ASN A 124 -17.75 -9.64 -8.23
N LYS A 125 -17.20 -10.84 -7.95
CA LYS A 125 -17.34 -11.99 -8.85
C LYS A 125 -18.44 -12.94 -8.40
N PRO A 126 -19.15 -13.61 -9.34
CA PRO A 126 -20.07 -14.70 -9.05
C PRO A 126 -19.39 -15.80 -8.22
N VAL A 127 -20.17 -16.50 -7.38
CA VAL A 127 -19.66 -17.52 -6.46
C VAL A 127 -18.83 -18.61 -7.18
N GLU A 128 -19.21 -18.97 -8.40
CA GLU A 128 -18.50 -19.97 -9.21
C GLU A 128 -17.16 -19.46 -9.70
N GLU A 129 -17.05 -18.20 -10.11
CA GLU A 129 -15.79 -17.57 -10.51
C GLU A 129 -14.87 -17.35 -9.29
N ARG A 130 -15.43 -17.01 -8.13
CA ARG A 130 -14.68 -16.97 -6.88
C ARG A 130 -14.04 -18.32 -6.56
N ARG A 131 -14.82 -19.42 -6.69
CA ARG A 131 -14.32 -20.78 -6.48
C ARG A 131 -13.21 -21.16 -7.46
N LYS A 132 -13.26 -20.69 -8.69
CA LYS A 132 -12.24 -20.92 -9.70
C LYS A 132 -10.95 -20.16 -9.36
N LEU A 133 -11.05 -18.88 -9.02
CA LEU A 133 -9.94 -18.06 -8.51
C LEU A 133 -9.29 -18.69 -7.26
N PHE A 134 -10.09 -19.12 -6.28
CA PHE A 134 -9.59 -19.81 -5.09
C PHE A 134 -8.89 -21.13 -5.38
N ARG A 135 -9.25 -21.83 -6.46
CA ARG A 135 -8.54 -23.04 -6.91
C ARG A 135 -7.22 -22.72 -7.62
N GLU A 136 -7.14 -21.57 -8.29
CA GLU A 136 -5.96 -21.08 -8.99
C GLU A 136 -4.99 -20.36 -8.04
N MET A 137 -5.47 -19.83 -6.90
CA MET A 137 -4.62 -19.22 -5.88
C MET A 137 -3.83 -20.29 -5.12
N VAL A 138 -2.53 -20.28 -5.33
CA VAL A 138 -1.57 -21.19 -4.66
C VAL A 138 -1.49 -20.92 -3.16
N ASP A 139 -1.64 -19.67 -2.72
CA ASP A 139 -1.51 -19.28 -1.30
C ASP A 139 -2.68 -18.42 -0.82
N LYS A 140 -3.54 -19.02 0.03
CA LYS A 140 -4.74 -18.39 0.60
C LYS A 140 -4.46 -17.32 1.68
N ARG A 141 -3.21 -17.13 2.03
CA ARG A 141 -2.81 -16.05 2.95
C ARG A 141 -2.81 -14.69 2.30
N PHE A 142 -2.82 -14.64 0.95
CA PHE A 142 -2.90 -13.43 0.16
C PHE A 142 -4.32 -13.20 -0.38
N VAL A 143 -4.69 -11.92 -0.52
CA VAL A 143 -5.94 -11.46 -1.12
C VAL A 143 -5.60 -10.80 -2.46
N PRO A 144 -6.19 -11.24 -3.58
CA PRO A 144 -6.04 -10.53 -4.86
C PRO A 144 -6.82 -9.22 -4.80
N CYS A 145 -6.14 -8.11 -4.99
CA CYS A 145 -6.69 -6.77 -4.90
C CYS A 145 -6.38 -5.95 -6.16
N LYS A 146 -7.18 -4.91 -6.40
CA LYS A 146 -6.72 -3.79 -7.23
C LYS A 146 -5.53 -3.13 -6.55
N ARG A 147 -4.65 -2.50 -7.32
CA ARG A 147 -3.56 -1.71 -6.74
C ARG A 147 -4.14 -0.67 -5.77
N PRO A 148 -3.66 -0.59 -4.53
CA PRO A 148 -4.21 0.32 -3.54
C PRO A 148 -3.92 1.78 -3.91
N VAL A 149 -4.89 2.64 -3.70
CA VAL A 149 -4.74 4.08 -3.81
C VAL A 149 -5.17 4.68 -2.48
N ILE A 150 -4.23 5.28 -1.78
CA ILE A 150 -4.46 5.92 -0.49
C ILE A 150 -4.18 7.40 -0.64
N ILE A 151 -5.17 8.22 -0.32
CA ILE A 151 -5.08 9.68 -0.38
C ILE A 151 -5.14 10.20 1.05
N THR A 152 -4.19 11.05 1.39
CA THR A 152 -4.13 11.75 2.67
C THR A 152 -4.04 13.24 2.44
N GLY A 153 -4.74 14.00 3.28
CA GLY A 153 -4.74 15.46 3.26
C GLY A 153 -4.17 16.05 4.55
N GLY A 154 -4.84 17.07 5.06
CA GLY A 154 -4.42 17.79 6.26
C GLY A 154 -4.42 16.97 7.55
N GLU A 155 -5.12 15.84 7.57
CA GLU A 155 -5.16 14.93 8.73
C GLU A 155 -3.87 14.12 8.93
N LEU A 156 -2.99 14.02 7.92
CA LEU A 156 -1.77 13.23 7.97
C LEU A 156 -0.86 13.70 9.11
N ASN A 157 -0.46 12.75 9.95
CA ASN A 157 0.49 12.95 11.04
C ASN A 157 1.53 11.82 11.06
N MET A 158 2.57 11.96 11.90
CA MET A 158 3.67 10.97 11.96
C MET A 158 3.21 9.60 12.47
N GLU A 159 2.21 9.54 13.36
CA GLU A 159 1.70 8.26 13.88
C GLU A 159 1.06 7.40 12.80
N MET A 160 0.48 8.01 11.76
CA MET A 160 -0.08 7.30 10.61
C MET A 160 1.00 6.67 9.71
N LEU A 161 2.25 7.09 9.88
CA LEU A 161 3.42 6.60 9.14
C LEU A 161 4.28 5.62 9.96
N ASP A 162 3.84 5.25 11.15
CA ASP A 162 4.50 4.26 12.00
C ASP A 162 3.58 3.07 12.32
N LEU A 163 4.18 1.97 12.77
CA LEU A 163 3.44 0.80 13.24
C LEU A 163 2.60 1.14 14.46
N LYS A 164 1.32 0.84 14.43
CA LYS A 164 0.44 1.02 15.57
C LYS A 164 0.23 -0.29 16.31
N PHE A 165 0.79 -0.41 17.52
CA PHE A 165 0.54 -1.56 18.38
C PHE A 165 -0.81 -1.44 19.07
N ASN A 166 -1.60 -2.52 19.02
CA ASN A 166 -2.86 -2.61 19.73
C ASN A 166 -2.64 -3.40 21.04
N GLU A 167 -2.73 -2.71 22.17
CA GLU A 167 -2.50 -3.29 23.50
C GLU A 167 -3.51 -4.39 23.87
N VAL A 168 -4.71 -4.34 23.34
CA VAL A 168 -5.76 -5.32 23.63
C VAL A 168 -5.54 -6.58 22.79
N SER A 169 -5.44 -6.42 21.47
CA SER A 169 -5.33 -7.54 20.54
C SER A 169 -3.90 -8.06 20.35
N LYS A 170 -2.89 -7.35 20.89
CA LYS A 170 -1.48 -7.75 20.89
C LYS A 170 -0.89 -8.01 19.49
N TYR A 171 -1.35 -7.28 18.48
CA TYR A 171 -0.75 -7.25 17.15
C TYR A 171 -0.62 -5.80 16.65
N TYR A 172 0.09 -5.62 15.55
CA TYR A 172 0.31 -4.31 14.93
C TYR A 172 -0.62 -4.10 13.75
N GLU A 173 -1.04 -2.85 13.55
CA GLU A 173 -1.57 -2.37 12.28
C GLU A 173 -0.45 -1.73 11.48
N ALA A 174 -0.38 -2.05 10.18
CA ALA A 174 0.59 -1.45 9.28
C ALA A 174 0.26 0.04 9.03
N PRO A 175 1.28 0.91 8.88
CA PRO A 175 1.07 2.30 8.52
C PRO A 175 0.51 2.45 7.11
N LEU A 176 -0.08 3.62 6.81
CA LEU A 176 -0.80 3.86 5.56
C LEU A 176 0.07 3.65 4.31
N HIS A 177 1.31 4.11 4.33
CA HIS A 177 2.21 3.95 3.18
C HIS A 177 2.60 2.48 2.94
N ILE A 178 2.66 1.65 3.98
CA ILE A 178 2.87 0.20 3.82
C ILE A 178 1.60 -0.48 3.28
N LYS A 179 0.42 -0.03 3.69
CA LYS A 179 -0.84 -0.48 3.08
C LYS A 179 -0.96 -0.04 1.61
N ALA A 180 -0.27 1.05 1.21
CA ALA A 180 -0.24 1.52 -0.17
C ALA A 180 0.85 0.85 -1.04
N LEU A 181 1.67 -0.05 -0.50
CA LEU A 181 2.72 -0.71 -1.28
C LEU A 181 2.16 -1.41 -2.54
N ASN A 182 2.92 -1.33 -3.62
CA ASN A 182 2.53 -1.79 -4.96
C ASN A 182 1.31 -1.04 -5.55
N GLY A 183 1.00 0.12 -4.99
CA GLY A 183 -0.02 1.04 -5.43
C GLY A 183 0.47 2.47 -5.35
N THR A 184 -0.41 3.41 -5.01
CA THR A 184 -0.08 4.83 -4.97
C THR A 184 -0.48 5.44 -3.62
N PHE A 185 0.46 6.14 -3.00
CA PHE A 185 0.22 6.95 -1.82
C PHE A 185 0.24 8.43 -2.22
N ILE A 186 -0.90 9.09 -2.12
CA ILE A 186 -1.08 10.50 -2.52
C ILE A 186 -1.12 11.36 -1.27
N ILE A 187 -0.25 12.36 -1.21
CA ILE A 187 -0.27 13.40 -0.20
C ILE A 187 -0.83 14.67 -0.85
N ASP A 188 -2.09 14.94 -0.60
CA ASP A 188 -2.76 16.11 -1.14
C ASP A 188 -2.57 17.33 -0.24
N ASP A 189 -2.63 18.53 -0.82
CA ASP A 189 -2.41 19.81 -0.13
C ASP A 189 -1.11 19.82 0.71
N PHE A 190 0.01 19.36 0.10
CA PHE A 190 1.32 19.28 0.76
C PHE A 190 1.67 20.60 1.47
N GLY A 191 2.01 20.49 2.75
CA GLY A 191 2.28 21.62 3.63
C GLY A 191 1.12 22.05 4.52
N ARG A 192 -0.04 21.39 4.40
CA ARG A 192 -1.22 21.61 5.28
C ARG A 192 -1.47 20.47 6.25
N GLN A 193 -0.59 19.47 6.27
CA GLN A 193 -0.65 18.33 7.19
C GLN A 193 -0.42 18.76 8.64
N GLN A 194 -0.84 17.91 9.58
CA GLN A 194 -0.51 18.09 11.01
C GLN A 194 0.99 17.92 11.32
N VAL A 195 1.74 17.30 10.40
CA VAL A 195 3.19 17.19 10.41
C VAL A 195 3.80 18.29 9.54
N SER A 196 4.92 18.88 9.97
CA SER A 196 5.59 19.88 9.14
C SER A 196 6.14 19.28 7.84
N PRO A 197 6.21 20.05 6.74
CA PRO A 197 6.80 19.58 5.48
C PRO A 197 8.23 19.04 5.65
N GLU A 198 9.02 19.67 6.49
CA GLU A 198 10.39 19.25 6.78
C GLU A 198 10.43 17.87 7.46
N GLN A 199 9.61 17.64 8.48
CA GLN A 199 9.52 16.36 9.17
C GLN A 199 9.04 15.25 8.23
N LEU A 200 8.04 15.56 7.39
CA LEU A 200 7.50 14.62 6.43
C LEU A 200 8.55 14.25 5.38
N LEU A 201 9.26 15.22 4.82
CA LEU A 201 10.33 14.96 3.85
C LEU A 201 11.47 14.16 4.49
N ASN A 202 11.90 14.52 5.71
CA ASN A 202 12.94 13.77 6.43
C ASN A 202 12.55 12.31 6.66
N ARG A 203 11.26 12.02 6.95
CA ARG A 203 10.75 10.64 7.09
C ARG A 203 10.88 9.86 5.78
N TRP A 204 10.75 10.55 4.63
CA TRP A 204 10.72 9.93 3.30
C TRP A 204 12.07 9.89 2.58
N ILE A 205 13.11 10.56 3.07
CA ILE A 205 14.45 10.59 2.41
C ILE A 205 14.94 9.16 2.14
N VAL A 206 15.01 8.33 3.16
CA VAL A 206 15.53 6.95 3.04
C VAL A 206 14.63 6.09 2.16
N PRO A 207 13.31 6.00 2.40
CA PRO A 207 12.41 5.24 1.54
C PRO A 207 12.50 5.63 0.06
N LEU A 208 12.50 6.91 -0.25
CA LEU A 208 12.55 7.39 -1.64
C LEU A 208 13.91 7.18 -2.30
N GLN A 209 15.01 7.31 -1.55
CA GLN A 209 16.36 7.16 -2.08
C GLN A 209 16.80 5.70 -2.19
N SER A 210 16.55 4.92 -1.15
CA SER A 210 17.07 3.55 -1.03
C SER A 210 16.04 2.46 -1.38
N ARG A 211 14.78 2.85 -1.61
CA ARG A 211 13.67 1.91 -1.85
C ARG A 211 13.47 0.91 -0.71
N ILE A 212 13.80 1.32 0.51
CA ILE A 212 13.68 0.53 1.73
C ILE A 212 13.12 1.43 2.82
N ASP A 213 12.13 0.94 3.54
CA ASP A 213 11.65 1.58 4.76
C ASP A 213 12.07 0.78 5.99
N PHE A 214 12.37 1.49 7.08
CA PHE A 214 12.73 0.93 8.37
C PHE A 214 11.59 1.15 9.35
N LEU A 215 11.01 0.06 9.84
CA LEU A 215 9.96 0.09 10.83
C LEU A 215 10.45 -0.49 12.16
N LYS A 216 9.96 0.07 13.27
CA LYS A 216 10.36 -0.32 14.61
C LYS A 216 9.21 -0.95 15.37
N LEU A 217 9.43 -2.15 15.92
CA LEU A 217 8.50 -2.79 16.82
C LEU A 217 8.57 -2.15 18.24
N HIS A 218 7.50 -2.28 19.00
CA HIS A 218 7.45 -1.83 20.40
C HIS A 218 8.57 -2.47 21.27
N SER A 219 9.00 -3.69 20.91
CA SER A 219 10.17 -4.35 21.53
C SER A 219 11.51 -3.67 21.26
N GLY A 220 11.55 -2.61 20.44
CA GLY A 220 12.77 -1.91 20.04
C GLY A 220 13.47 -2.51 18.82
N LYS A 221 13.08 -3.70 18.36
CA LYS A 221 13.64 -4.32 17.15
C LYS A 221 13.19 -3.56 15.89
N THR A 222 14.14 -3.34 15.00
CA THR A 222 13.88 -2.72 13.67
C THR A 222 13.96 -3.78 12.60
N PHE A 223 13.16 -3.62 11.55
CA PHE A 223 13.18 -4.47 10.36
C PHE A 223 12.99 -3.64 9.10
N GLU A 224 13.37 -4.20 7.96
CA GLU A 224 13.35 -3.55 6.65
C GLU A 224 12.19 -4.07 5.81
N LEU A 225 11.57 -3.15 5.07
CA LEU A 225 10.59 -3.46 4.02
C LEU A 225 10.98 -2.80 2.71
N PRO A 226 10.76 -3.43 1.54
CA PRO A 226 10.81 -2.75 0.24
C PRO A 226 9.82 -1.60 0.20
N PHE A 227 10.19 -0.53 -0.51
CA PHE A 227 9.38 0.67 -0.64
C PHE A 227 9.24 1.10 -2.11
#